data_6b2e2ce256c947ecdcc6bf2b81113f02
#
_entry.id   6b2e2ce256c947ecdcc6bf2b81113f02
#
_cell.length_a   1.000
_cell.length_b   1.000
_cell.length_c   1.000
_cell.angle_alpha   90.00
_cell.angle_beta   90.00
_cell.angle_gamma   90.00
#
_symmetry.space_group_name_H-M   'P 1'
#
loop_
_entity.id
_entity.type
_entity.pdbx_description
1 polymer ?
#
loop_
_entity_poly.entity_id
_entity_poly.type
_entity_poly.pdbx_seq_one_letter_code
_entity_poly.pdbx_strand_id
1 'polypeptide(L)'
;LEENGICTVDELYDAAAEYTYNYSFLDWAETGDASRLEGYLFPDTYEFYQGMQASSAINRFLLNFHGKLTADMYAQAEELQITLHQAVIIASMIESEAANDSERALIASVIYNRLAAGMPLQIDATVMYALGEHKDYLTEEDLQVDSPYNTYLNTGLPAGPICNPGL
;
A
#
# COMPACT_ATOMS: atom_id res chain seq x y z
N LEU A 1 11.61 2.33 14.98
CA LEU A 1 11.07 3.14 16.10
C LEU A 1 11.51 2.56 17.44
N GLU A 2 11.34 1.25 17.66
CA GLU A 2 11.67 0.58 18.93
C GLU A 2 13.16 0.69 19.30
N GLU A 3 14.08 0.43 18.36
CA GLU A 3 15.53 0.54 18.60
C GLU A 3 15.97 1.93 19.10
N ASN A 4 15.20 2.96 18.74
CA ASN A 4 15.45 4.34 19.16
C ASN A 4 14.62 4.77 20.40
N GLY A 5 13.92 3.82 21.05
CA GLY A 5 13.13 4.06 22.26
C GLY A 5 11.92 4.98 22.04
N ILE A 6 11.31 4.97 20.85
CA ILE A 6 10.14 5.79 20.53
C ILE A 6 8.88 5.09 21.06
N CYS A 7 8.59 3.90 20.56
CA CYS A 7 7.54 2.99 21.03
C CYS A 7 7.93 1.55 20.70
N THR A 8 7.32 0.58 21.35
CA THR A 8 7.54 -0.84 21.06
C THR A 8 6.85 -1.26 19.76
N VAL A 9 7.27 -2.41 19.23
CA VAL A 9 6.61 -3.01 18.05
C VAL A 9 5.16 -3.34 18.37
N ASP A 10 4.88 -3.94 19.54
CA ASP A 10 3.53 -4.31 19.95
C ASP A 10 2.62 -3.08 20.06
N GLU A 11 3.09 -2.00 20.72
CA GLU A 11 2.34 -0.74 20.78
C GLU A 11 2.05 -0.15 19.41
N LEU A 12 2.98 -0.33 18.45
CA LEU A 12 2.79 0.16 17.08
C LEU A 12 1.70 -0.64 16.36
N TYR A 13 1.74 -1.98 16.44
CA TYR A 13 0.73 -2.84 15.84
C TYR A 13 -0.65 -2.63 16.48
N ASP A 14 -0.73 -2.54 17.80
CA ASP A 14 -1.99 -2.25 18.52
C ASP A 14 -2.57 -0.89 18.08
N ALA A 15 -1.73 0.14 17.99
CA ALA A 15 -2.17 1.46 17.55
C ALA A 15 -2.58 1.46 16.05
N ALA A 16 -1.90 0.68 15.20
CA ALA A 16 -2.28 0.55 13.79
C ALA A 16 -3.63 -0.16 13.65
N ALA A 17 -3.88 -1.21 14.44
CA ALA A 17 -5.11 -1.98 14.38
C ALA A 17 -6.30 -1.23 15.00
N GLU A 18 -6.14 -0.67 16.21
CA GLU A 18 -7.27 -0.30 17.05
C GLU A 18 -7.54 1.20 17.14
N TYR A 19 -6.51 2.05 16.92
CA TYR A 19 -6.70 3.49 17.09
C TYR A 19 -7.48 4.11 15.92
N THR A 20 -8.48 4.95 16.23
CA THR A 20 -9.26 5.65 15.21
C THR A 20 -8.51 6.87 14.67
N TYR A 21 -8.07 6.79 13.43
CA TYR A 21 -7.47 7.91 12.71
C TYR A 21 -8.56 8.61 11.86
N ASN A 22 -8.79 9.89 12.09
CA ASN A 22 -9.86 10.66 11.44
C ASN A 22 -9.41 11.20 10.07
N TYR A 23 -9.22 10.32 9.10
CA TYR A 23 -8.92 10.65 7.72
C TYR A 23 -9.91 9.99 6.78
N SER A 24 -10.53 10.74 5.88
CA SER A 24 -11.52 10.23 4.93
C SER A 24 -10.97 9.14 3.99
N PHE A 25 -9.67 9.13 3.73
CA PHE A 25 -9.05 8.08 2.94
C PHE A 25 -8.95 6.73 3.67
N LEU A 26 -9.27 6.69 4.96
CA LEU A 26 -9.38 5.47 5.76
C LEU A 26 -10.83 5.07 6.08
N ASP A 27 -11.84 5.77 5.57
CA ASP A 27 -13.25 5.48 5.86
C ASP A 27 -13.69 4.08 5.38
N TRP A 28 -12.94 3.46 4.48
CA TRP A 28 -13.16 2.10 4.01
C TRP A 28 -12.62 1.04 4.97
N ALA A 29 -11.70 1.42 5.88
CA ALA A 29 -10.90 0.50 6.69
C ALA A 29 -11.51 0.31 8.07
N GLU A 30 -11.92 -0.91 8.38
CA GLU A 30 -12.37 -1.28 9.72
C GLU A 30 -11.18 -1.41 10.68
N THR A 31 -11.42 -1.20 11.98
CA THR A 31 -10.44 -1.50 13.04
C THR A 31 -10.32 -3.01 13.26
N GLY A 32 -9.22 -3.44 13.87
CA GLY A 32 -8.96 -4.85 14.20
C GLY A 32 -7.82 -5.49 13.41
N ASP A 33 -7.34 -4.83 12.32
CA ASP A 33 -6.21 -5.29 11.54
C ASP A 33 -5.24 -4.14 11.26
N ALA A 34 -3.97 -4.31 11.63
CA ALA A 34 -2.92 -3.32 11.39
C ALA A 34 -2.62 -3.11 9.89
N SER A 35 -2.88 -4.10 9.05
CA SER A 35 -2.68 -4.04 7.59
C SER A 35 -3.54 -2.97 6.91
N ARG A 36 -4.60 -2.49 7.56
CA ARG A 36 -5.45 -1.40 7.07
C ARG A 36 -4.69 -0.10 6.78
N LEU A 37 -3.51 0.08 7.36
CA LEU A 37 -2.66 1.26 7.15
C LEU A 37 -1.59 1.03 6.06
N GLU A 38 -1.48 -0.18 5.51
CA GLU A 38 -0.56 -0.45 4.39
C GLU A 38 -0.92 0.43 3.18
N GLY A 39 0.09 1.04 2.58
CA GLY A 39 -0.06 2.00 1.49
C GLY A 39 -0.21 3.47 1.93
N TYR A 40 -0.47 3.74 3.22
CA TYR A 40 -0.74 5.09 3.73
C TYR A 40 0.36 5.65 4.63
N LEU A 41 1.37 4.85 4.97
CA LEU A 41 2.52 5.28 5.77
C LEU A 41 3.58 5.88 4.85
N PHE A 42 3.34 7.12 4.40
CA PHE A 42 4.13 7.77 3.36
C PHE A 42 5.64 7.77 3.67
N PRO A 43 6.51 7.30 2.75
CA PRO A 43 7.95 7.27 2.96
C PRO A 43 8.55 8.68 2.86
N ASP A 44 9.07 9.17 3.98
CA ASP A 44 9.72 10.48 4.10
C ASP A 44 10.65 10.49 5.33
N THR A 45 11.32 11.59 5.58
CA THR A 45 12.09 11.81 6.81
C THR A 45 11.21 12.39 7.90
N TYR A 46 11.17 11.72 9.05
CA TYR A 46 10.33 12.10 10.19
C TYR A 46 11.15 12.34 11.45
N GLU A 47 10.74 13.32 12.24
CA GLU A 47 11.27 13.58 13.56
C GLU A 47 10.39 12.90 14.62
N PHE A 48 11.02 12.09 15.47
CA PHE A 48 10.39 11.43 16.60
C PHE A 48 11.15 11.74 17.89
N TYR A 49 10.47 11.67 19.02
CA TYR A 49 11.11 11.77 20.35
C TYR A 49 10.90 10.48 21.14
N GLN A 50 11.80 10.19 22.05
CA GLN A 50 11.72 9.00 22.90
C GLN A 50 10.45 9.00 23.76
N GLY A 51 9.79 7.85 23.86
CA GLY A 51 8.53 7.71 24.59
C GLY A 51 7.33 8.37 23.91
N MET A 52 7.41 8.65 22.60
CA MET A 52 6.26 9.10 21.84
C MET A 52 5.21 8.01 21.76
N GLN A 53 3.93 8.36 21.95
CA GLN A 53 2.83 7.41 21.78
C GLN A 53 2.82 6.84 20.35
N ALA A 54 2.63 5.53 20.23
CA ALA A 54 2.61 4.83 18.93
C ALA A 54 1.57 5.41 17.97
N SER A 55 0.35 5.72 18.45
CA SER A 55 -0.69 6.38 17.65
C SER A 55 -0.26 7.76 17.12
N SER A 56 0.50 8.51 17.90
CA SER A 56 1.03 9.81 17.47
C SER A 56 2.16 9.63 16.44
N ALA A 57 2.97 8.59 16.58
CA ALA A 57 4.01 8.26 15.60
C ALA A 57 3.38 7.87 14.26
N ILE A 58 2.40 6.97 14.27
CA ILE A 58 1.64 6.59 13.06
C ILE A 58 0.96 7.81 12.44
N ASN A 59 0.34 8.66 13.25
CA ASN A 59 -0.35 9.84 12.73
C ASN A 59 0.58 10.81 11.97
N ARG A 60 1.89 10.82 12.23
CA ARG A 60 2.85 11.61 11.44
C ARG A 60 2.94 11.13 9.99
N PHE A 61 2.97 9.81 9.79
CA PHE A 61 2.96 9.23 8.44
C PHE A 61 1.66 9.54 7.71
N LEU A 62 0.52 9.34 8.38
CA LEU A 62 -0.81 9.58 7.82
C LEU A 62 -1.04 11.07 7.51
N LEU A 63 -0.57 11.97 8.37
CA LEU A 63 -0.67 13.41 8.15
C LEU A 63 0.17 13.84 6.93
N ASN A 64 1.36 13.26 6.77
CA ASN A 64 2.18 13.54 5.59
C ASN A 64 1.53 13.00 4.33
N PHE A 65 1.03 11.76 4.35
CA PHE A 65 0.24 11.21 3.24
C PHE A 65 -0.93 12.13 2.88
N HIS A 66 -1.72 12.55 3.87
CA HIS A 66 -2.82 13.51 3.67
C HIS A 66 -2.36 14.80 2.98
N GLY A 67 -1.22 15.33 3.41
CA GLY A 67 -0.65 16.55 2.84
C GLY A 67 -0.16 16.42 1.39
N LYS A 68 0.12 15.18 0.93
CA LYS A 68 0.49 14.91 -0.46
C LYS A 68 -0.71 14.78 -1.39
N LEU A 69 -1.88 14.46 -0.87
CA LEU A 69 -3.09 14.34 -1.68
C LEU A 69 -3.55 15.71 -2.18
N THR A 70 -3.67 15.86 -3.49
CA THR A 70 -4.12 17.08 -4.16
C THR A 70 -5.54 16.94 -4.68
N ALA A 71 -6.21 18.07 -4.91
CA ALA A 71 -7.53 18.09 -5.55
C ALA A 71 -7.49 17.44 -6.94
N ASP A 72 -6.39 17.59 -7.67
CA ASP A 72 -6.21 17.00 -9.00
C ASP A 72 -6.15 15.46 -8.93
N MET A 73 -5.52 14.89 -7.89
CA MET A 73 -5.50 13.43 -7.69
C MET A 73 -6.90 12.87 -7.46
N TYR A 74 -7.72 13.55 -6.65
CA TYR A 74 -9.11 13.15 -6.46
C TYR A 74 -9.91 13.27 -7.75
N ALA A 75 -9.76 14.36 -8.52
CA ALA A 75 -10.44 14.53 -9.79
C ALA A 75 -10.03 13.47 -10.83
N GLN A 76 -8.74 13.10 -10.89
CA GLN A 76 -8.25 12.04 -11.75
C GLN A 76 -8.79 10.66 -11.34
N ALA A 77 -8.86 10.36 -10.05
CA ALA A 77 -9.46 9.11 -9.57
C ALA A 77 -10.94 9.02 -9.96
N GLU A 78 -11.69 10.13 -9.85
CA GLU A 78 -13.08 10.20 -10.28
C GLU A 78 -13.22 10.00 -11.80
N GLU A 79 -12.38 10.63 -12.61
CA GLU A 79 -12.36 10.47 -14.08
C GLU A 79 -12.07 9.01 -14.47
N LEU A 80 -11.16 8.35 -13.77
CA LEU A 80 -10.82 6.94 -13.96
C LEU A 80 -11.84 5.98 -13.35
N GLN A 81 -12.85 6.49 -12.64
CA GLN A 81 -13.88 5.71 -11.94
C GLN A 81 -13.29 4.71 -10.91
N ILE A 82 -12.22 5.11 -10.23
CA ILE A 82 -11.59 4.35 -9.15
C ILE A 82 -11.66 5.12 -7.83
N THR A 83 -11.67 4.39 -6.73
CA THR A 83 -11.54 4.99 -5.40
C THR A 83 -10.09 5.39 -5.13
N LEU A 84 -9.86 6.30 -4.17
CA LEU A 84 -8.51 6.63 -3.73
C LEU A 84 -7.77 5.39 -3.21
N HIS A 85 -8.46 4.48 -2.50
CA HIS A 85 -7.87 3.22 -2.06
C HIS A 85 -7.37 2.37 -3.24
N GLN A 86 -8.18 2.23 -4.29
CA GLN A 86 -7.76 1.54 -5.52
C GLN A 86 -6.57 2.23 -6.20
N ALA A 87 -6.52 3.56 -6.19
CA ALA A 87 -5.38 4.30 -6.70
C ALA A 87 -4.09 4.01 -5.89
N VAL A 88 -4.19 3.91 -4.56
CA VAL A 88 -3.05 3.53 -3.69
C VAL A 88 -2.60 2.08 -3.95
N ILE A 89 -3.54 1.14 -4.15
CA ILE A 89 -3.20 -0.24 -4.55
C ILE A 89 -2.40 -0.23 -5.86
N ILE A 90 -2.89 0.46 -6.88
CA ILE A 90 -2.20 0.56 -8.17
C ILE A 90 -0.82 1.22 -8.02
N ALA A 91 -0.73 2.30 -7.26
CA ALA A 91 0.53 3.00 -6.99
C ALA A 91 1.55 2.08 -6.31
N SER A 92 1.13 1.26 -5.33
CA SER A 92 2.00 0.31 -4.64
C SER A 92 2.57 -0.77 -5.57
N MET A 93 1.77 -1.25 -6.54
CA MET A 93 2.24 -2.18 -7.56
C MET A 93 3.24 -1.51 -8.51
N ILE A 94 2.94 -0.29 -8.97
CA ILE A 94 3.84 0.47 -9.84
C ILE A 94 5.17 0.75 -9.13
N GLU A 95 5.14 1.16 -7.87
CA GLU A 95 6.35 1.42 -7.07
C GLU A 95 7.23 0.18 -6.94
N SER A 96 6.61 -1.00 -6.77
CA SER A 96 7.32 -2.27 -6.61
C SER A 96 7.94 -2.80 -7.91
N GLU A 97 7.35 -2.46 -9.08
CA GLU A 97 7.79 -2.93 -10.40
C GLU A 97 8.73 -1.95 -11.11
N ALA A 98 8.60 -0.65 -10.85
CA ALA A 98 9.36 0.36 -11.58
C ALA A 98 10.82 0.43 -11.11
N ALA A 99 11.76 0.19 -12.01
CA ALA A 99 13.19 0.42 -11.73
C ALA A 99 13.55 1.91 -11.73
N ASN A 100 12.74 2.76 -12.39
CA ASN A 100 12.92 4.21 -12.45
C ASN A 100 11.62 4.93 -12.82
N ASP A 101 11.55 6.24 -12.61
CA ASP A 101 10.36 7.06 -12.83
C ASP A 101 9.81 7.01 -14.27
N SER A 102 10.70 6.82 -15.28
CA SER A 102 10.27 6.80 -16.67
C SER A 102 9.46 5.55 -17.06
N GLU A 103 9.50 4.50 -16.24
CA GLU A 103 8.75 3.26 -16.46
C GLU A 103 7.35 3.31 -15.86
N ARG A 104 7.11 4.17 -14.86
CA ARG A 104 5.85 4.22 -14.10
C ARG A 104 4.62 4.34 -14.99
N ALA A 105 4.65 5.24 -15.97
CA ALA A 105 3.52 5.44 -16.89
C ALA A 105 3.25 4.22 -17.77
N LEU A 106 4.31 3.50 -18.20
CA LEU A 106 4.17 2.29 -18.99
C LEU A 106 3.56 1.15 -18.15
N ILE A 107 4.06 0.94 -16.94
CA ILE A 107 3.54 -0.07 -16.01
C ILE A 107 2.07 0.23 -15.69
N ALA A 108 1.73 1.49 -15.39
CA ALA A 108 0.35 1.92 -15.18
C ALA A 108 -0.53 1.55 -16.39
N SER A 109 -0.07 1.84 -17.61
CA SER A 109 -0.83 1.52 -18.82
C SER A 109 -1.10 0.02 -18.98
N VAL A 110 -0.13 -0.83 -18.63
CA VAL A 110 -0.28 -2.30 -18.66
C VAL A 110 -1.33 -2.74 -17.63
N ILE A 111 -1.27 -2.21 -16.40
CA ILE A 111 -2.23 -2.53 -15.34
C ILE A 111 -3.65 -2.16 -15.79
N TYR A 112 -3.88 -0.93 -16.25
CA TYR A 112 -5.20 -0.48 -16.69
C TYR A 112 -5.72 -1.27 -17.90
N ASN A 113 -4.87 -1.60 -18.87
CA ASN A 113 -5.27 -2.40 -20.04
C ASN A 113 -5.67 -3.82 -19.62
N ARG A 114 -4.94 -4.45 -18.70
CA ARG A 114 -5.29 -5.79 -18.18
C ARG A 114 -6.59 -5.76 -17.38
N LEU A 115 -6.78 -4.77 -16.52
CA LEU A 115 -8.04 -4.58 -15.79
C LEU A 115 -9.22 -4.41 -16.73
N ALA A 116 -9.12 -3.56 -17.75
CA ALA A 116 -10.16 -3.32 -18.75
C ALA A 116 -10.48 -4.58 -19.57
N ALA A 117 -9.48 -5.42 -19.83
CA ALA A 117 -9.65 -6.69 -20.55
C ALA A 117 -10.11 -7.86 -19.64
N GLY A 118 -10.25 -7.66 -18.33
CA GLY A 118 -10.56 -8.72 -17.36
C GLY A 118 -9.44 -9.77 -17.24
N MET A 119 -8.19 -9.39 -17.53
CA MET A 119 -7.03 -10.27 -17.47
C MET A 119 -6.42 -10.25 -16.06
N PRO A 120 -5.82 -11.37 -15.59
CA PRO A 120 -4.98 -11.38 -14.40
C PRO A 120 -3.82 -10.39 -14.55
N LEU A 121 -3.48 -9.65 -13.50
CA LEU A 121 -2.39 -8.65 -13.56
C LEU A 121 -1.02 -9.30 -13.67
N GLN A 122 -0.80 -10.46 -13.03
CA GLN A 122 0.43 -11.25 -13.06
C GLN A 122 1.66 -10.42 -12.68
N ILE A 123 1.57 -9.79 -11.51
CA ILE A 123 2.62 -8.94 -10.93
C ILE A 123 3.35 -9.75 -9.85
N ASP A 124 4.63 -10.02 -10.06
CA ASP A 124 5.47 -10.84 -9.16
C ASP A 124 5.52 -10.28 -7.74
N ALA A 125 5.61 -8.97 -7.59
CA ALA A 125 5.63 -8.30 -6.30
C ALA A 125 4.40 -8.61 -5.43
N THR A 126 3.24 -8.85 -6.02
CA THR A 126 2.02 -9.23 -5.28
C THR A 126 2.11 -10.65 -4.70
N VAL A 127 2.78 -11.56 -5.41
CA VAL A 127 3.05 -12.92 -4.94
C VAL A 127 4.09 -12.90 -3.83
N MET A 128 5.18 -12.13 -4.00
CA MET A 128 6.20 -11.97 -2.97
C MET A 128 5.61 -11.39 -1.68
N TYR A 129 4.71 -10.40 -1.79
CA TYR A 129 3.97 -9.87 -0.65
C TYR A 129 3.13 -10.95 0.04
N ALA A 130 2.40 -11.75 -0.72
CA ALA A 130 1.59 -12.85 -0.20
C ALA A 130 2.42 -13.93 0.52
N LEU A 131 3.65 -14.19 0.04
CA LEU A 131 4.59 -15.11 0.66
C LEU A 131 5.30 -14.52 1.90
N GLY A 132 5.30 -13.19 2.05
CA GLY A 132 6.02 -12.49 3.11
C GLY A 132 7.54 -12.50 2.94
N GLU A 133 8.04 -12.77 1.74
CA GLU A 133 9.47 -12.81 1.43
C GLU A 133 9.78 -12.27 0.03
N HIS A 134 10.95 -11.64 -0.11
CA HIS A 134 11.46 -11.20 -1.40
C HIS A 134 12.31 -12.31 -2.04
N LYS A 135 12.06 -12.60 -3.32
CA LYS A 135 12.80 -13.60 -4.11
C LYS A 135 13.31 -12.99 -5.40
N ASP A 136 14.50 -13.39 -5.85
CA ASP A 136 15.05 -12.98 -7.15
C ASP A 136 14.22 -13.52 -8.33
N TYR A 137 13.56 -14.66 -8.13
CA TYR A 137 12.62 -15.28 -9.08
C TYR A 137 11.57 -16.11 -8.34
N LEU A 138 10.38 -16.18 -8.90
CA LEU A 138 9.29 -17.01 -8.41
C LEU A 138 9.30 -18.38 -9.11
N THR A 139 9.06 -19.42 -8.33
CA THR A 139 8.84 -20.78 -8.84
C THR A 139 7.37 -20.97 -9.24
N GLU A 140 7.06 -22.05 -9.99
CA GLU A 140 5.67 -22.39 -10.31
C GLU A 140 4.83 -22.67 -9.04
N GLU A 141 5.45 -23.17 -7.98
CA GLU A 141 4.81 -23.41 -6.68
C GLU A 141 4.47 -22.09 -5.99
N ASP A 142 5.39 -21.12 -6.01
CA ASP A 142 5.14 -19.77 -5.46
C ASP A 142 3.94 -19.10 -6.13
N LEU A 143 3.81 -19.25 -7.46
CA LEU A 143 2.69 -18.69 -8.23
C LEU A 143 1.33 -19.32 -7.87
N GLN A 144 1.31 -20.44 -7.15
CA GLN A 144 0.09 -21.13 -6.71
C GLN A 144 -0.31 -20.79 -5.27
N VAL A 145 0.38 -19.83 -4.60
CA VAL A 145 0.00 -19.41 -3.25
C VAL A 145 -1.46 -18.95 -3.21
N ASP A 146 -2.26 -19.57 -2.34
CA ASP A 146 -3.67 -19.19 -2.13
C ASP A 146 -3.75 -17.94 -1.27
N SER A 147 -3.84 -16.80 -1.93
CA SER A 147 -3.90 -15.50 -1.29
C SER A 147 -4.73 -14.52 -2.12
N PRO A 148 -5.52 -13.64 -1.50
CA PRO A 148 -6.24 -12.58 -2.21
C PRO A 148 -5.30 -11.52 -2.82
N TYR A 149 -4.01 -11.55 -2.48
CA TYR A 149 -2.98 -10.73 -3.12
C TYR A 149 -2.40 -11.36 -4.38
N ASN A 150 -2.57 -12.66 -4.61
CA ASN A 150 -2.00 -13.34 -5.77
C ASN A 150 -2.70 -12.95 -7.07
N THR A 151 -2.10 -12.03 -7.83
CA THR A 151 -2.63 -11.54 -9.11
C THR A 151 -2.39 -12.47 -10.31
N TYR A 152 -1.79 -13.64 -10.11
CA TYR A 152 -1.74 -14.73 -11.09
C TYR A 152 -3.02 -15.58 -11.08
N LEU A 153 -3.58 -15.81 -9.90
CA LEU A 153 -4.77 -16.64 -9.69
C LEU A 153 -6.06 -15.82 -9.67
N ASN A 154 -5.99 -14.56 -9.22
CA ASN A 154 -7.14 -13.68 -9.07
C ASN A 154 -7.12 -12.58 -10.12
N THR A 155 -8.27 -12.33 -10.76
CA THR A 155 -8.47 -11.19 -11.66
C THR A 155 -8.84 -9.94 -10.88
N GLY A 156 -8.52 -8.77 -11.43
CA GLY A 156 -8.76 -7.49 -10.76
C GLY A 156 -7.58 -7.04 -9.90
N LEU A 157 -7.82 -6.08 -9.02
CA LEU A 157 -6.83 -5.58 -8.08
C LEU A 157 -6.63 -6.58 -6.92
N PRO A 158 -5.42 -6.66 -6.33
CA PRO A 158 -5.21 -7.40 -5.09
C PRO A 158 -6.04 -6.81 -3.94
N ALA A 159 -6.13 -7.54 -2.82
CA ALA A 159 -6.94 -7.17 -1.67
C ALA A 159 -6.56 -5.83 -1.02
N GLY A 160 -5.32 -5.38 -1.20
CA GLY A 160 -4.81 -4.14 -0.65
C GLY A 160 -3.46 -3.75 -1.25
N PRO A 161 -2.89 -2.61 -0.82
CA PRO A 161 -1.55 -2.20 -1.19
C PRO A 161 -0.49 -3.22 -0.75
N ILE A 162 0.62 -3.31 -1.50
CA ILE A 162 1.72 -4.23 -1.21
C ILE A 162 2.99 -3.52 -0.72
N CYS A 163 2.97 -2.21 -0.66
CA CYS A 163 3.98 -1.35 -0.05
C CYS A 163 3.38 0.04 0.20
N ASN A 164 4.16 0.91 0.85
CA ASN A 164 3.81 2.31 1.03
C ASN A 164 4.45 3.13 -0.11
N PRO A 165 3.70 3.50 -1.17
CA PRO A 165 4.28 4.17 -2.33
C PRO A 165 4.69 5.60 -2.01
N GLY A 166 5.82 6.03 -2.59
CA GLY A 166 6.22 7.42 -2.70
C GLY A 166 5.52 8.10 -3.90
N LEU A 167 5.54 9.41 -3.94
CA LEU A 167 4.99 10.20 -5.05
C LEU A 167 6.08 10.59 -6.04
#